data_5c3cc3880b0b0db08ccc8963b776ca26
#
_entry.id   5c3cc3880b0b0db08ccc8963b776ca26
#
_cell.length_a   1.000
_cell.length_b   1.000
_cell.length_c   1.000
_cell.angle_alpha   90.00
_cell.angle_beta   90.00
_cell.angle_gamma   90.00
#
_symmetry.space_group_name_H-M   'P 1'
#
loop_
_entity.id
_entity.type
_entity.pdbx_description
1 polymer ?
#
loop_
_entity_poly.entity_id
_entity_poly.type
_entity_poly.pdbx_seq_one_letter_code
_entity_poly.pdbx_strand_id
1 'polypeptide(L)'
;MNKVSLVVITDGRQSCIEQTIDRFNQTINYTFFEKLIINDSGDPRYHQFLVNRFPGFDVVSHERRRGLAGAVQSAWESVNPEVDYVLHLEDDFLFEKSIDIDHMASILKLNPHLVQMALVRASVNPPEEEVGGFVFQHLEDYFQKDDYFEHSRLFTLNPCLYPMSTIRMGWPNHGGESEFTAKVHSINQDYKFGFYGQIYDKPLVTHIGGRRSDGWFL
;
A
#
# COMPACT_ATOMS: atom_id res chain seq x y z
N MET A 1 19.01 -11.40 3.36
CA MET A 1 17.53 -11.39 3.38
C MET A 1 17.11 -9.99 3.74
N ASN A 2 16.23 -9.39 2.97
CA ASN A 2 15.72 -8.05 3.26
C ASN A 2 14.85 -8.10 4.52
N LYS A 3 14.94 -7.09 5.38
CA LYS A 3 14.00 -6.92 6.50
C LYS A 3 12.77 -6.18 5.95
N VAL A 4 11.63 -6.86 5.88
CA VAL A 4 10.37 -6.29 5.37
C VAL A 4 9.35 -6.27 6.49
N SER A 5 8.74 -5.11 6.75
CA SER A 5 7.55 -4.98 7.59
C SER A 5 6.29 -5.15 6.75
N LEU A 6 5.30 -5.86 7.28
CA LEU A 6 3.95 -5.88 6.75
C LEU A 6 3.08 -4.91 7.54
N VAL A 7 2.47 -3.97 6.85
CA VAL A 7 1.53 -3.01 7.45
C VAL A 7 0.17 -3.14 6.80
N VAL A 8 -0.87 -3.33 7.60
CA VAL A 8 -2.27 -3.36 7.16
C VAL A 8 -3.02 -2.22 7.81
N ILE A 9 -3.62 -1.33 7.03
CA ILE A 9 -4.48 -0.25 7.54
C ILE A 9 -5.94 -0.68 7.47
N THR A 10 -6.68 -0.44 8.55
CA THR A 10 -8.12 -0.74 8.63
C THR A 10 -8.87 0.37 9.38
N ASP A 11 -10.11 0.58 8.99
CA ASP A 11 -10.98 1.59 9.59
C ASP A 11 -12.26 1.00 10.21
N GLY A 12 -12.25 -0.31 10.52
CA GLY A 12 -13.35 -1.01 11.20
C GLY A 12 -14.18 -1.94 10.33
N ARG A 13 -13.74 -2.23 9.10
CA ARG A 13 -14.42 -3.17 8.18
C ARG A 13 -14.03 -4.61 8.46
N GLN A 14 -14.63 -5.21 9.50
CA GLN A 14 -14.29 -6.56 9.96
C GLN A 14 -14.29 -7.61 8.84
N SER A 15 -15.34 -7.64 8.01
CA SER A 15 -15.44 -8.63 6.93
C SER A 15 -14.39 -8.44 5.83
N CYS A 16 -13.94 -7.22 5.60
CA CYS A 16 -12.89 -6.92 4.62
C CYS A 16 -11.54 -7.38 5.12
N ILE A 17 -11.14 -6.97 6.35
CA ILE A 17 -9.82 -7.34 6.88
C ILE A 17 -9.67 -8.84 7.07
N GLU A 18 -10.74 -9.57 7.45
CA GLU A 18 -10.70 -11.03 7.54
C GLU A 18 -10.41 -11.65 6.16
N GLN A 19 -11.13 -11.24 5.12
CA GLN A 19 -10.91 -11.74 3.77
C GLN A 19 -9.51 -11.37 3.26
N THR A 20 -9.07 -10.14 3.48
CA THR A 20 -7.77 -9.65 3.02
C THR A 20 -6.63 -10.43 3.68
N ILE A 21 -6.60 -10.54 5.01
CA ILE A 21 -5.51 -11.24 5.72
C ILE A 21 -5.56 -12.76 5.46
N ASP A 22 -6.75 -13.35 5.46
CA ASP A 22 -6.87 -14.80 5.19
C ASP A 22 -6.41 -15.11 3.75
N ARG A 23 -6.80 -14.30 2.75
CA ARG A 23 -6.35 -14.47 1.37
C ARG A 23 -4.86 -14.19 1.20
N PHE A 24 -4.35 -13.14 1.85
CA PHE A 24 -2.92 -12.83 1.89
C PHE A 24 -2.10 -14.02 2.40
N ASN A 25 -2.46 -14.58 3.56
CA ASN A 25 -1.76 -15.71 4.18
C ASN A 25 -1.81 -17.00 3.33
N GLN A 26 -2.88 -17.20 2.53
CA GLN A 26 -2.99 -18.32 1.60
C GLN A 26 -2.11 -18.16 0.35
N THR A 27 -1.86 -16.91 -0.05
CA THR A 27 -1.27 -16.58 -1.34
C THR A 27 0.20 -16.20 -1.22
N ILE A 28 0.57 -15.53 -0.12
CA ILE A 28 1.91 -15.00 0.11
C ILE A 28 2.65 -15.85 1.15
N ASN A 29 3.73 -16.48 0.72
CA ASN A 29 4.63 -17.22 1.60
C ASN A 29 5.91 -16.41 1.82
N TYR A 30 5.90 -15.53 2.84
CA TYR A 30 7.03 -14.67 3.18
C TYR A 30 7.16 -14.52 4.70
N THR A 31 8.40 -14.49 5.19
CA THR A 31 8.68 -14.24 6.61
C THR A 31 8.96 -12.77 6.83
N PHE A 32 8.00 -12.06 7.39
CA PHE A 32 8.14 -10.65 7.70
C PHE A 32 8.95 -10.43 8.97
N PHE A 33 9.71 -9.34 9.01
CA PHE A 33 10.45 -8.89 10.20
C PHE A 33 9.49 -8.47 11.32
N GLU A 34 8.42 -7.77 10.97
CA GLU A 34 7.30 -7.41 11.83
C GLU A 34 5.99 -7.38 11.03
N LYS A 35 4.86 -7.47 11.73
CA LYS A 35 3.53 -7.33 11.14
C LYS A 35 2.70 -6.40 12.00
N LEU A 36 2.20 -5.31 11.40
CA LEU A 36 1.44 -4.26 12.07
C LEU A 36 0.04 -4.16 11.49
N ILE A 37 -0.96 -3.96 12.36
CA ILE A 37 -2.30 -3.49 11.97
C ILE A 37 -2.48 -2.10 12.55
N ILE A 38 -2.76 -1.13 11.70
CA ILE A 38 -3.14 0.23 12.10
C ILE A 38 -4.66 0.33 12.08
N ASN A 39 -5.24 0.39 13.26
CA ASN A 39 -6.68 0.46 13.46
C ASN A 39 -7.13 1.91 13.64
N ASP A 40 -7.75 2.47 12.62
CA ASP A 40 -8.32 3.83 12.61
C ASP A 40 -9.84 3.86 12.85
N SER A 41 -10.42 2.78 13.39
CA SER A 41 -11.87 2.71 13.64
C SER A 41 -12.35 3.62 14.77
N GLY A 42 -11.50 3.87 15.76
CA GLY A 42 -11.89 4.52 17.03
C GLY A 42 -12.79 3.64 17.92
N ASP A 43 -12.96 2.35 17.61
CA ASP A 43 -13.78 1.41 18.40
C ASP A 43 -12.88 0.46 19.18
N PRO A 44 -12.89 0.49 20.53
CA PRO A 44 -12.10 -0.42 21.36
C PRO A 44 -12.54 -1.88 21.23
N ARG A 45 -13.80 -2.17 20.86
CA ARG A 45 -14.26 -3.54 20.60
C ARG A 45 -13.63 -4.11 19.34
N TYR A 46 -13.46 -3.25 18.33
CA TYR A 46 -12.76 -3.65 17.10
C TYR A 46 -11.26 -3.89 17.36
N HIS A 47 -10.62 -3.09 18.22
CA HIS A 47 -9.26 -3.39 18.70
C HIS A 47 -9.17 -4.80 19.31
N GLN A 48 -10.06 -5.13 20.24
CA GLN A 48 -10.08 -6.45 20.88
C GLN A 48 -10.33 -7.58 19.88
N PHE A 49 -11.20 -7.36 18.88
CA PHE A 49 -11.42 -8.29 17.79
C PHE A 49 -10.11 -8.54 17.03
N LEU A 50 -9.38 -7.49 16.61
CA LEU A 50 -8.14 -7.60 15.84
C LEU A 50 -7.06 -8.37 16.60
N VAL A 51 -6.84 -8.07 17.87
CA VAL A 51 -5.86 -8.76 18.72
C VAL A 51 -6.19 -10.26 18.86
N ASN A 52 -7.46 -10.60 19.02
CA ASN A 52 -7.89 -11.99 19.16
C ASN A 52 -7.83 -12.76 17.83
N ARG A 53 -8.19 -12.11 16.72
CA ARG A 53 -8.30 -12.75 15.40
C ARG A 53 -6.96 -12.89 14.69
N PHE A 54 -6.04 -11.96 14.94
CA PHE A 54 -4.74 -11.88 14.27
C PHE A 54 -3.56 -11.81 15.26
N PRO A 55 -3.35 -12.85 16.10
CA PRO A 55 -2.39 -12.81 17.21
C PRO A 55 -0.92 -12.69 16.75
N GLY A 56 -0.65 -12.79 15.44
CA GLY A 56 0.69 -12.59 14.85
C GLY A 56 0.95 -11.16 14.40
N PHE A 57 0.05 -10.21 14.70
CA PHE A 57 0.19 -8.80 14.39
C PHE A 57 0.22 -7.96 15.66
N ASP A 58 1.07 -6.94 15.68
CA ASP A 58 0.99 -5.86 16.65
C ASP A 58 -0.08 -4.85 16.19
N VAL A 59 -1.05 -4.56 17.09
CA VAL A 59 -2.19 -3.69 16.76
C VAL A 59 -2.01 -2.29 17.36
N VAL A 60 -1.82 -1.30 16.52
CA VAL A 60 -1.78 0.12 16.88
C VAL A 60 -3.16 0.71 16.64
N SER A 61 -3.81 1.22 17.69
CA SER A 61 -5.17 1.74 17.60
C SER A 61 -5.26 3.22 17.97
N HIS A 62 -6.10 3.96 17.26
CA HIS A 62 -6.44 5.32 17.59
C HIS A 62 -7.68 5.35 18.50
N GLU A 63 -7.69 6.23 19.50
CA GLU A 63 -8.88 6.46 20.35
C GLU A 63 -10.08 7.03 19.57
N ARG A 64 -9.78 7.71 18.45
CA ARG A 64 -10.76 8.25 17.50
C ARG A 64 -10.22 8.16 16.09
N ARG A 65 -11.12 8.07 15.12
CA ARG A 65 -10.78 8.04 13.70
C ARG A 65 -9.98 9.30 13.31
N ARG A 66 -8.83 9.11 12.67
CA ARG A 66 -7.92 10.16 12.17
C ARG A 66 -7.98 10.33 10.65
N GLY A 67 -8.66 9.41 9.97
CA GLY A 67 -8.73 9.35 8.52
C GLY A 67 -7.47 8.77 7.86
N LEU A 68 -7.54 8.62 6.52
CA LEU A 68 -6.46 7.96 5.77
C LEU A 68 -5.08 8.58 6.04
N ALA A 69 -4.97 9.91 5.95
CA ALA A 69 -3.70 10.60 6.20
C ALA A 69 -3.13 10.31 7.60
N GLY A 70 -3.99 10.36 8.63
CA GLY A 70 -3.58 10.05 9.99
C GLY A 70 -3.24 8.57 10.22
N ALA A 71 -3.91 7.67 9.52
CA ALA A 71 -3.62 6.23 9.57
C ALA A 71 -2.28 5.91 8.90
N VAL A 72 -2.02 6.47 7.71
CA VAL A 72 -0.73 6.31 7.01
C VAL A 72 0.42 6.91 7.81
N GLN A 73 0.23 8.10 8.39
CA GLN A 73 1.24 8.72 9.25
C GLN A 73 1.55 7.82 10.45
N SER A 74 0.53 7.30 11.13
CA SER A 74 0.72 6.37 12.26
C SER A 74 1.41 5.06 11.84
N ALA A 75 1.09 4.54 10.65
CA ALA A 75 1.77 3.39 10.09
C ALA A 75 3.28 3.65 9.94
N TRP A 76 3.64 4.77 9.33
CA TRP A 76 5.03 5.15 9.10
C TRP A 76 5.82 5.44 10.39
N GLU A 77 5.16 6.02 11.40
CA GLU A 77 5.74 6.26 12.72
C GLU A 77 5.91 4.97 13.54
N SER A 78 5.09 3.94 13.29
CA SER A 78 5.10 2.67 14.04
C SER A 78 6.05 1.64 13.48
N VAL A 79 6.45 1.76 12.20
CA VAL A 79 7.39 0.81 11.56
C VAL A 79 8.76 0.88 12.23
N ASN A 80 9.34 -0.29 12.48
CA ASN A 80 10.69 -0.39 13.04
C ASN A 80 11.71 0.27 12.08
N PRO A 81 12.54 1.24 12.56
CA PRO A 81 13.47 1.97 11.72
C PRO A 81 14.61 1.10 11.12
N GLU A 82 14.77 -0.14 11.59
CA GLU A 82 15.78 -1.07 11.09
C GLU A 82 15.32 -1.88 9.86
N VAL A 83 14.06 -1.75 9.41
CA VAL A 83 13.61 -2.45 8.22
C VAL A 83 14.13 -1.78 6.96
N ASP A 84 14.28 -2.57 5.89
CA ASP A 84 14.71 -2.08 4.58
C ASP A 84 13.51 -1.59 3.76
N TYR A 85 12.38 -2.31 3.88
CA TYR A 85 11.16 -2.10 3.08
C TYR A 85 9.91 -2.28 3.92
N VAL A 86 8.81 -1.69 3.44
CA VAL A 86 7.46 -1.89 3.97
C VAL A 86 6.54 -2.38 2.86
N LEU A 87 5.89 -3.51 3.10
CA LEU A 87 4.74 -3.95 2.30
C LEU A 87 3.48 -3.37 2.93
N HIS A 88 2.86 -2.44 2.22
CA HIS A 88 1.65 -1.73 2.64
C HIS A 88 0.42 -2.36 2.03
N LEU A 89 -0.61 -2.58 2.84
CA LEU A 89 -1.94 -3.05 2.45
C LEU A 89 -3.01 -2.19 3.11
N GLU A 90 -4.15 -2.04 2.43
CA GLU A 90 -5.42 -1.69 3.07
C GLU A 90 -6.26 -2.95 3.29
N ASP A 91 -7.29 -2.85 4.12
CA ASP A 91 -8.09 -4.01 4.59
C ASP A 91 -9.06 -4.58 3.56
N ASP A 92 -9.02 -4.12 2.30
CA ASP A 92 -10.00 -4.47 1.26
C ASP A 92 -9.37 -4.91 -0.08
N PHE A 93 -8.22 -5.57 -0.01
CA PHE A 93 -7.54 -6.13 -1.19
C PHE A 93 -7.40 -7.66 -1.11
N LEU A 94 -7.86 -8.36 -2.14
CA LEU A 94 -7.64 -9.79 -2.31
C LEU A 94 -6.46 -10.06 -3.26
N PHE A 95 -5.51 -10.85 -2.83
CA PHE A 95 -4.38 -11.29 -3.66
C PHE A 95 -4.82 -12.43 -4.56
N GLU A 96 -4.71 -12.25 -5.88
CA GLU A 96 -5.14 -13.22 -6.89
C GLU A 96 -4.08 -14.30 -7.14
N LYS A 97 -2.82 -13.95 -6.96
CA LYS A 97 -1.68 -14.86 -7.13
C LYS A 97 -0.53 -14.47 -6.20
N SER A 98 0.42 -15.38 -6.02
CA SER A 98 1.65 -15.11 -5.29
C SER A 98 2.46 -14.01 -5.97
N ILE A 99 3.13 -13.19 -5.16
CA ILE A 99 4.13 -12.20 -5.58
C ILE A 99 5.48 -12.53 -4.95
N ASP A 100 6.55 -12.20 -5.65
CA ASP A 100 7.92 -12.34 -5.14
C ASP A 100 8.38 -11.02 -4.51
N ILE A 101 8.26 -10.93 -3.18
CA ILE A 101 8.60 -9.74 -2.41
C ILE A 101 10.12 -9.46 -2.46
N ASP A 102 10.97 -10.48 -2.45
CA ASP A 102 12.42 -10.29 -2.56
C ASP A 102 12.81 -9.79 -3.96
N HIS A 103 12.10 -10.22 -5.01
CA HIS A 103 12.29 -9.70 -6.35
C HIS A 103 11.85 -8.23 -6.46
N MET A 104 10.68 -7.86 -5.92
CA MET A 104 10.24 -6.46 -5.84
C MET A 104 11.28 -5.59 -5.11
N ALA A 105 11.79 -6.06 -3.97
CA ALA A 105 12.83 -5.38 -3.22
C ALA A 105 14.14 -5.23 -4.03
N SER A 106 14.51 -6.25 -4.81
CA SER A 106 15.67 -6.21 -5.69
C SER A 106 15.53 -5.16 -6.79
N ILE A 107 14.35 -5.05 -7.39
CA ILE A 107 14.07 -4.00 -8.39
C ILE A 107 14.22 -2.61 -7.76
N LEU A 108 13.60 -2.37 -6.59
CA LEU A 108 13.71 -1.08 -5.89
C LEU A 108 15.17 -0.76 -5.51
N LYS A 109 15.95 -1.76 -5.08
CA LYS A 109 17.37 -1.59 -4.75
C LYS A 109 18.22 -1.18 -5.94
N LEU A 110 17.95 -1.77 -7.10
CA LEU A 110 18.69 -1.49 -8.35
C LEU A 110 18.24 -0.19 -9.02
N ASN A 111 17.05 0.32 -8.67
CA ASN A 111 16.44 1.49 -9.26
C ASN A 111 16.07 2.54 -8.18
N PRO A 112 17.07 3.25 -7.60
CA PRO A 112 16.85 4.14 -6.47
C PRO A 112 16.00 5.39 -6.79
N HIS A 113 15.66 5.62 -8.06
CA HIS A 113 14.69 6.62 -8.47
C HIS A 113 13.23 6.16 -8.26
N LEU A 114 12.99 4.86 -8.01
CA LEU A 114 11.66 4.34 -7.69
C LEU A 114 11.38 4.50 -6.20
N VAL A 115 10.31 5.22 -5.86
CA VAL A 115 9.90 5.42 -4.48
C VAL A 115 8.89 4.38 -3.98
N GLN A 116 8.32 3.60 -4.89
CA GLN A 116 7.45 2.46 -4.59
C GLN A 116 7.43 1.45 -5.74
N MET A 117 6.96 0.24 -5.42
CA MET A 117 6.58 -0.81 -6.36
C MET A 117 5.17 -1.29 -5.99
N ALA A 118 4.16 -0.80 -6.69
CA ALA A 118 2.75 -1.12 -6.45
C ALA A 118 2.30 -2.36 -7.23
N LEU A 119 1.17 -2.93 -6.82
CA LEU A 119 0.50 -4.00 -7.54
C LEU A 119 -0.65 -3.44 -8.38
N VAL A 120 -0.74 -3.86 -9.64
CA VAL A 120 -1.89 -3.51 -10.48
C VAL A 120 -3.15 -4.14 -9.89
N ARG A 121 -4.19 -3.34 -9.69
CA ARG A 121 -5.47 -3.78 -9.15
C ARG A 121 -6.58 -3.88 -10.19
N ALA A 122 -7.54 -4.76 -9.94
CA ALA A 122 -8.86 -4.72 -10.57
C ALA A 122 -9.82 -3.82 -9.79
N SER A 123 -10.91 -3.41 -10.44
CA SER A 123 -11.91 -2.48 -9.92
C SER A 123 -11.35 -1.09 -9.63
N VAL A 124 -10.85 -0.46 -10.69
CA VAL A 124 -10.43 0.96 -10.69
C VAL A 124 -11.66 1.86 -10.68
N ASN A 125 -11.63 2.97 -9.98
CA ASN A 125 -12.73 3.94 -9.95
C ASN A 125 -12.44 5.13 -10.88
N PRO A 126 -13.48 5.89 -11.35
CA PRO A 126 -13.29 6.98 -12.30
C PRO A 126 -12.30 8.08 -11.86
N PRO A 127 -12.26 8.55 -10.61
CA PRO A 127 -11.24 9.51 -10.18
C PRO A 127 -9.81 8.98 -10.28
N GLU A 128 -9.59 7.69 -10.04
CA GLU A 128 -8.28 7.07 -10.20
C GLU A 128 -7.87 7.00 -11.68
N GLU A 129 -8.83 6.71 -12.58
CA GLU A 129 -8.59 6.73 -14.03
C GLU A 129 -8.15 8.12 -14.51
N GLU A 130 -8.81 9.18 -14.02
CA GLU A 130 -8.50 10.57 -14.39
C GLU A 130 -7.07 10.99 -14.04
N VAL A 131 -6.50 10.46 -12.97
CA VAL A 131 -5.11 10.75 -12.55
C VAL A 131 -4.07 9.76 -13.11
N GLY A 132 -4.50 8.84 -14.02
CA GLY A 132 -3.60 7.89 -14.67
C GLY A 132 -3.37 6.61 -13.87
N GLY A 133 -4.22 6.30 -12.90
CA GLY A 133 -4.19 5.04 -12.16
C GLY A 133 -4.64 3.82 -12.96
N PHE A 134 -5.32 4.04 -14.10
CA PHE A 134 -5.70 2.99 -15.02
C PHE A 134 -4.77 2.92 -16.22
N VAL A 135 -3.84 1.98 -16.18
CA VAL A 135 -2.72 1.87 -17.13
C VAL A 135 -3.17 1.85 -18.59
N PHE A 136 -4.24 1.12 -18.91
CA PHE A 136 -4.67 0.95 -20.31
C PHE A 136 -5.27 2.21 -20.95
N GLN A 137 -5.69 3.18 -20.16
CA GLN A 137 -6.20 4.46 -20.67
C GLN A 137 -5.10 5.51 -20.87
N HIS A 138 -3.92 5.28 -20.26
CA HIS A 138 -2.81 6.23 -20.22
C HIS A 138 -1.47 5.57 -20.55
N LEU A 139 -1.48 4.66 -21.55
CA LEU A 139 -0.29 3.87 -21.92
C LEU A 139 0.95 4.71 -22.23
N GLU A 140 0.75 5.93 -22.75
CA GLU A 140 1.81 6.87 -23.08
C GLU A 140 2.61 7.36 -21.87
N ASP A 141 2.06 7.23 -20.66
CA ASP A 141 2.70 7.67 -19.41
C ASP A 141 3.47 6.55 -18.70
N TYR A 142 3.34 5.31 -19.19
CA TYR A 142 3.92 4.13 -18.57
C TYR A 142 5.03 3.55 -19.43
N PHE A 143 6.17 3.30 -18.82
CA PHE A 143 7.37 2.81 -19.49
C PHE A 143 7.70 1.40 -19.02
N GLN A 144 7.47 0.40 -19.89
CA GLN A 144 7.76 -1.00 -19.59
C GLN A 144 9.27 -1.22 -19.45
N LYS A 145 9.65 -1.96 -18.42
CA LYS A 145 10.96 -2.56 -18.19
C LYS A 145 10.80 -4.10 -18.21
N ASP A 146 11.87 -4.83 -17.86
CA ASP A 146 11.84 -6.30 -17.93
C ASP A 146 10.74 -6.91 -17.05
N ASP A 147 10.68 -6.54 -15.76
CA ASP A 147 9.79 -7.16 -14.77
C ASP A 147 8.86 -6.16 -14.06
N TYR A 148 8.84 -4.91 -14.52
CA TYR A 148 8.01 -3.85 -13.97
C TYR A 148 7.77 -2.77 -15.03
N PHE A 149 6.86 -1.86 -14.75
CA PHE A 149 6.73 -0.62 -15.51
C PHE A 149 6.69 0.58 -14.57
N GLU A 150 7.15 1.73 -15.07
CA GLU A 150 7.31 2.95 -14.27
C GLU A 150 6.56 4.13 -14.87
N HIS A 151 6.17 5.08 -14.02
CA HIS A 151 5.50 6.32 -14.39
C HIS A 151 5.80 7.45 -13.38
N SER A 152 5.39 8.70 -13.74
CA SER A 152 5.54 9.88 -12.88
C SER A 152 4.21 10.47 -12.40
N ARG A 153 3.09 9.75 -12.58
CA ARG A 153 1.75 10.29 -12.38
C ARG A 153 1.36 10.41 -10.92
N LEU A 154 1.32 9.29 -10.19
CA LEU A 154 0.72 9.24 -8.87
C LEU A 154 1.38 8.17 -8.00
N PHE A 155 1.76 8.54 -6.78
CA PHE A 155 1.98 7.57 -5.71
C PHE A 155 0.64 6.95 -5.34
N THR A 156 0.58 5.65 -5.11
CA THR A 156 -0.66 4.97 -4.73
C THR A 156 -0.51 4.17 -3.45
N LEU A 157 -1.58 4.14 -2.64
CA LEU A 157 -1.71 3.27 -1.47
C LEU A 157 -2.30 1.89 -1.80
N ASN A 158 -2.54 1.58 -3.08
CA ASN A 158 -2.74 0.19 -3.50
C ASN A 158 -1.66 -0.70 -2.87
N PRO A 159 -1.89 -2.00 -2.68
CA PRO A 159 -0.86 -2.87 -2.13
C PRO A 159 0.48 -2.64 -2.82
N CYS A 160 1.49 -2.21 -2.05
CA CYS A 160 2.78 -1.80 -2.60
C CYS A 160 3.93 -2.06 -1.63
N LEU A 161 5.11 -2.30 -2.21
CA LEU A 161 6.37 -2.30 -1.49
C LEU A 161 7.06 -0.95 -1.68
N TYR A 162 7.52 -0.33 -0.60
CA TYR A 162 8.35 0.88 -0.68
C TYR A 162 9.53 0.84 0.29
N PRO A 163 10.66 1.46 -0.06
CA PRO A 163 11.84 1.49 0.80
C PRO A 163 11.66 2.47 1.97
N MET A 164 12.44 2.29 3.03
CA MET A 164 12.46 3.20 4.19
C MET A 164 12.79 4.64 3.81
N SER A 165 13.48 4.89 2.69
CA SER A 165 13.71 6.25 2.17
C SER A 165 12.40 6.97 1.84
N THR A 166 11.38 6.26 1.37
CA THR A 166 10.04 6.80 1.10
C THR A 166 9.36 7.25 2.40
N ILE A 167 9.39 6.41 3.44
CA ILE A 167 8.86 6.77 4.77
C ILE A 167 9.54 8.03 5.32
N ARG A 168 10.84 8.15 5.16
CA ARG A 168 11.62 9.30 5.64
C ARG A 168 11.27 10.62 4.95
N MET A 169 10.59 10.58 3.79
CA MET A 169 10.02 11.78 3.17
C MET A 169 8.87 12.36 4.01
N GLY A 170 8.21 11.53 4.83
CA GLY A 170 7.08 11.88 5.70
C GLY A 170 5.77 12.08 4.93
N TRP A 171 4.67 11.54 5.43
CA TRP A 171 3.35 11.74 4.84
C TRP A 171 2.83 13.18 5.09
N PRO A 172 2.11 13.82 4.15
CA PRO A 172 1.51 15.13 4.36
C PRO A 172 0.47 15.11 5.51
N ASN A 173 0.49 16.09 6.38
CA ASN A 173 -0.39 16.13 7.56
C ASN A 173 -1.89 16.13 7.22
N HIS A 174 -2.26 16.71 6.07
CA HIS A 174 -3.64 16.81 5.59
C HIS A 174 -3.62 16.60 4.08
N GLY A 175 -3.46 15.35 3.65
CA GLY A 175 -3.36 15.08 2.23
C GLY A 175 -3.42 13.59 1.92
N GLY A 176 -3.69 13.29 0.67
CA GLY A 176 -3.70 11.95 0.12
C GLY A 176 -2.50 11.68 -0.79
N GLU A 177 -2.72 10.76 -1.71
CA GLU A 177 -1.72 10.31 -2.68
C GLU A 177 -1.22 11.45 -3.58
N SER A 178 -2.13 12.37 -3.98
CA SER A 178 -1.78 13.52 -4.84
C SER A 178 -0.82 14.49 -4.15
N GLU A 179 -1.06 14.83 -2.89
CA GLU A 179 -0.20 15.72 -2.10
C GLU A 179 1.15 15.04 -1.81
N PHE A 180 1.14 13.74 -1.56
CA PHE A 180 2.39 13.00 -1.38
C PHE A 180 3.18 12.92 -2.70
N THR A 181 2.52 12.70 -3.84
CA THR A 181 3.13 12.75 -5.17
C THR A 181 3.81 14.10 -5.43
N ALA A 182 3.11 15.21 -5.16
CA ALA A 182 3.67 16.55 -5.31
C ALA A 182 4.88 16.75 -4.40
N LYS A 183 4.84 16.24 -3.15
CA LYS A 183 5.97 16.29 -2.22
C LYS A 183 7.16 15.49 -2.76
N VAL A 184 6.97 14.28 -3.24
CA VAL A 184 8.02 13.44 -3.83
C VAL A 184 8.72 14.19 -4.97
N HIS A 185 7.95 14.77 -5.92
CA HIS A 185 8.51 15.51 -7.04
C HIS A 185 9.14 16.86 -6.63
N SER A 186 8.72 17.44 -5.51
CA SER A 186 9.40 18.63 -4.96
C SER A 186 10.79 18.31 -4.41
N ILE A 187 11.01 17.09 -3.95
CA ILE A 187 12.31 16.60 -3.46
C ILE A 187 13.22 16.27 -4.66
N ASN A 188 12.70 15.52 -5.62
CA ASN A 188 13.40 15.21 -6.86
C ASN A 188 12.40 14.89 -7.98
N GLN A 189 12.43 15.65 -9.06
CA GLN A 189 11.54 15.48 -10.23
C GLN A 189 11.80 14.19 -11.01
N ASP A 190 12.98 13.57 -10.84
CA ASP A 190 13.32 12.30 -11.48
C ASP A 190 12.76 11.08 -10.72
N TYR A 191 12.20 11.27 -9.53
CA TYR A 191 11.53 10.17 -8.82
C TYR A 191 10.30 9.68 -9.60
N LYS A 192 10.15 8.35 -9.60
CA LYS A 192 9.08 7.64 -10.28
C LYS A 192 8.41 6.62 -9.37
N PHE A 193 7.28 6.13 -9.83
CA PHE A 193 6.47 5.10 -9.20
C PHE A 193 6.46 3.87 -10.10
N GLY A 194 6.64 2.67 -9.52
CA GLY A 194 6.67 1.42 -10.25
C GLY A 194 5.41 0.60 -10.03
N PHE A 195 5.03 -0.19 -11.04
CA PHE A 195 4.11 -1.31 -10.93
C PHE A 195 4.81 -2.62 -11.26
N TYR A 196 4.64 -3.62 -10.40
CA TYR A 196 5.26 -4.93 -10.56
C TYR A 196 4.55 -5.76 -11.64
N GLY A 197 5.33 -6.34 -12.58
CA GLY A 197 4.87 -7.15 -13.69
C GLY A 197 4.85 -6.41 -15.03
N GLN A 198 4.09 -6.92 -15.98
CA GLN A 198 3.97 -6.36 -17.32
C GLN A 198 2.69 -5.53 -17.46
N ILE A 199 2.70 -4.52 -18.33
CA ILE A 199 1.54 -3.64 -18.58
C ILE A 199 0.27 -4.43 -18.93
N TYR A 200 0.40 -5.54 -19.67
CA TYR A 200 -0.73 -6.35 -20.11
C TYR A 200 -1.02 -7.57 -19.22
N ASP A 201 -0.34 -7.68 -18.07
CA ASP A 201 -0.63 -8.74 -17.12
C ASP A 201 -2.02 -8.56 -16.49
N LYS A 202 -2.62 -9.69 -16.08
CA LYS A 202 -3.83 -9.63 -15.27
C LYS A 202 -3.51 -8.96 -13.92
N PRO A 203 -4.46 -8.19 -13.36
CA PRO A 203 -4.30 -7.59 -12.04
C PRO A 203 -3.83 -8.61 -11.00
N LEU A 204 -2.93 -8.18 -10.14
CA LEU A 204 -2.35 -8.98 -9.06
C LEU A 204 -3.24 -9.03 -7.84
N VAL A 205 -4.06 -7.99 -7.68
CA VAL A 205 -4.98 -7.82 -6.55
C VAL A 205 -6.34 -7.34 -7.04
N THR A 206 -7.39 -7.69 -6.29
CA THR A 206 -8.77 -7.21 -6.50
C THR A 206 -9.19 -6.35 -5.32
N HIS A 207 -9.65 -5.13 -5.59
CA HIS A 207 -10.22 -4.25 -4.59
C HIS A 207 -11.68 -4.64 -4.32
N ILE A 208 -11.98 -5.04 -3.08
CA ILE A 208 -13.31 -5.49 -2.65
C ILE A 208 -14.07 -4.43 -1.84
N GLY A 209 -13.43 -3.30 -1.53
CA GLY A 209 -14.05 -2.17 -0.85
C GLY A 209 -15.13 -1.54 -1.71
N GLY A 210 -16.35 -1.42 -1.14
CA GLY A 210 -17.43 -0.66 -1.77
C GLY A 210 -17.36 0.83 -1.42
N ARG A 211 -18.11 1.67 -2.17
CA ARG A 211 -18.32 3.08 -1.82
C ARG A 211 -18.84 3.19 -0.40
N ARG A 212 -18.19 4.01 0.43
CA ARG A 212 -18.73 4.39 1.74
C ARG A 212 -19.67 5.57 1.61
N SER A 213 -20.75 5.53 2.44
CA SER A 213 -21.69 6.64 2.56
C SER A 213 -21.08 7.88 3.24
N ASP A 214 -19.94 7.75 3.91
CA ASP A 214 -19.26 8.77 4.71
C ASP A 214 -18.06 9.45 4.02
N GLY A 215 -17.92 9.27 2.70
CA GLY A 215 -17.05 10.13 1.89
C GLY A 215 -15.55 9.81 1.95
N TRP A 216 -15.15 8.58 2.25
CA TRP A 216 -13.78 8.13 2.05
C TRP A 216 -13.47 8.04 0.54
N PHE A 217 -13.23 9.17 -0.05
CA PHE A 217 -12.54 9.33 -1.31
C PHE A 217 -11.53 10.45 -1.16
N LEU A 218 -10.28 10.10 -1.36
CA LEU A 218 -9.09 10.95 -1.42
C LEU A 218 -8.49 11.32 -0.08
#